data_e0ed361be5a2d60a9338d38d70b18d15
#
_entry.id   e0ed361be5a2d60a9338d38d70b18d15
#
_cell.length_a   1.000
_cell.length_b   1.000
_cell.length_c   1.000
_cell.angle_alpha   90.00
_cell.angle_beta   90.00
_cell.angle_gamma   90.00
#
_symmetry.space_group_name_H-M   'P 1'
#
loop_
_entity.id
_entity.type
_entity.pdbx_description
1 polymer ?
#
loop_
_entity_poly.entity_id
_entity_poly.type
_entity_poly.pdbx_seq_one_letter_code
_entity_poly.pdbx_strand_id
1 'polypeptide(L)' 'MKKTMKIEGMMCGHCEAAVKKCLEAFEEVTEAVVSHEAGTATIELNGELPDETLKKAVEDKDYKVLSIQ' A
#
# COMPACT_ATOMS: atom_id res chain seq x y z
N MET A 1 1.41 11.20 -9.62
CA MET A 1 1.63 11.42 -8.18
C MET A 1 2.13 10.15 -7.54
N LYS A 2 2.95 10.31 -6.55
CA LYS A 2 3.59 9.18 -5.88
C LYS A 2 3.38 9.31 -4.37
N LYS A 3 3.00 8.21 -3.73
CA LYS A 3 2.84 8.18 -2.28
C LYS A 3 3.58 7.00 -1.70
N THR A 4 4.12 7.18 -0.50
CA THR A 4 4.80 6.12 0.23
C THR A 4 4.07 5.88 1.53
N MET A 5 3.70 4.62 1.77
CA MET A 5 3.02 4.23 3.01
C MET A 5 3.96 3.40 3.86
N LYS A 6 3.99 3.68 5.15
CA LYS A 6 4.65 2.81 6.11
C LYS A 6 3.62 1.86 6.69
N ILE A 7 3.92 0.57 6.59
CA ILE A 7 2.98 -0.49 6.96
C ILE A 7 3.65 -1.43 7.96
N GLU A 8 2.94 -1.69 9.05
CA GLU A 8 3.38 -2.64 10.06
C GLU A 8 2.66 -3.96 9.87
N GLY A 9 3.38 -5.05 10.09
CA GLY A 9 2.80 -6.38 10.04
C GLY A 9 3.12 -7.20 8.79
N MET A 10 3.82 -6.60 7.83
CA MET A 10 4.27 -7.36 6.66
C MET A 10 5.51 -8.16 7.05
N MET A 11 5.37 -9.48 7.09
CA MET A 11 6.41 -10.36 7.61
C MET A 11 7.17 -11.11 6.53
N CYS A 12 6.65 -11.21 5.33
CA CYS A 12 7.26 -12.01 4.26
C CYS A 12 6.73 -11.61 2.89
N GLY A 13 7.24 -12.28 1.85
CA GLY A 13 6.83 -11.99 0.48
C GLY A 13 5.35 -12.20 0.20
N HIS A 14 4.69 -13.09 0.92
CA HIS A 14 3.25 -13.27 0.77
C HIS A 14 2.49 -12.02 1.18
N CYS A 15 2.95 -11.37 2.24
CA CYS A 15 2.34 -10.13 2.70
C CYS A 15 2.55 -9.03 1.66
N GLU A 16 3.75 -8.96 1.09
CA GLU A 16 4.03 -8.00 0.00
C GLU A 16 3.05 -8.19 -1.15
N ALA A 17 2.88 -9.43 -1.58
CA ALA A 17 2.02 -9.72 -2.72
C ALA A 17 0.56 -9.36 -2.42
N ALA A 18 0.10 -9.63 -1.20
CA ALA A 18 -1.26 -9.30 -0.80
C ALA A 18 -1.50 -7.80 -0.80
N VAL A 19 -0.56 -7.03 -0.23
CA VAL A 19 -0.68 -5.58 -0.18
C VAL A 19 -0.59 -4.98 -1.58
N LYS A 20 0.35 -5.46 -2.39
CA LYS A 20 0.51 -5.00 -3.76
C LYS A 20 -0.77 -5.20 -4.56
N LYS A 21 -1.33 -6.42 -4.49
CA LYS A 21 -2.55 -6.74 -5.21
C LYS A 21 -3.72 -5.87 -4.75
N CYS A 22 -3.81 -5.64 -3.45
CA CYS A 22 -4.84 -4.80 -2.88
C CYS A 22 -4.75 -3.36 -3.40
N LEU A 23 -3.55 -2.81 -3.46
CA LEU A 23 -3.34 -1.45 -3.93
C LEU A 23 -3.55 -1.33 -5.44
N GLU A 24 -3.09 -2.32 -6.20
CA GLU A 24 -3.24 -2.31 -7.66
C GLU A 24 -4.67 -2.54 -8.11
N ALA A 25 -5.55 -2.95 -7.19
CA ALA A 25 -6.97 -3.08 -7.51
C ALA A 25 -7.66 -1.73 -7.75
N PHE A 26 -7.07 -0.64 -7.28
CA PHE A 26 -7.58 0.70 -7.56
C PHE A 26 -7.19 1.14 -8.96
N GLU A 27 -8.15 1.67 -9.71
CA GLU A 27 -7.88 2.15 -11.07
C GLU A 27 -6.87 3.30 -11.09
N GLU A 28 -6.86 4.10 -10.03
CA GLU A 28 -5.98 5.26 -9.92
C GLU A 28 -4.53 4.85 -9.65
N VAL A 29 -4.30 3.62 -9.21
CA VAL A 29 -2.95 3.13 -8.95
C VAL A 29 -2.41 2.48 -10.21
N THR A 30 -1.33 3.05 -10.77
CA THR A 30 -0.70 2.53 -11.97
C THR A 30 0.39 1.52 -11.64
N GLU A 31 1.02 1.68 -10.48
CA GLU A 31 2.09 0.77 -10.06
C GLU A 31 2.19 0.79 -8.54
N ALA A 32 2.48 -0.36 -7.95
CA ALA A 32 2.73 -0.46 -6.52
C ALA A 32 4.01 -1.28 -6.31
N VAL A 33 4.92 -0.73 -5.52
CA VAL A 33 6.15 -1.40 -5.11
C VAL A 33 6.10 -1.56 -3.60
N VAL A 34 6.07 -2.80 -3.14
CA VAL A 34 5.92 -3.11 -1.72
C VAL A 34 7.17 -3.84 -1.24
N SER A 35 7.70 -3.41 -0.09
CA SER A 35 8.87 -4.05 0.52
C SER A 35 8.55 -4.42 1.96
N HIS A 36 8.56 -5.71 2.26
CA HIS A 36 8.33 -6.16 3.63
C HIS A 36 9.55 -5.89 4.52
N GLU A 37 10.73 -5.87 3.94
CA GLU A 37 11.96 -5.58 4.69
C GLU A 37 11.99 -4.14 5.18
N ALA A 38 11.57 -3.21 4.32
CA ALA A 38 11.50 -1.80 4.69
C ALA A 38 10.19 -1.44 5.38
N GLY A 39 9.18 -2.30 5.28
CA GLY A 39 7.87 -2.03 5.81
C GLY A 39 7.15 -0.91 5.08
N THR A 40 7.40 -0.78 3.77
CA THR A 40 6.84 0.33 2.99
C THR A 40 6.15 -0.17 1.74
N ALA A 41 5.20 0.64 1.28
CA ALA A 41 4.57 0.46 -0.02
C ALA A 41 4.59 1.81 -0.74
N THR A 42 5.23 1.84 -1.90
CA THR A 42 5.29 3.03 -2.72
C THR A 42 4.33 2.85 -3.89
N ILE A 43 3.44 3.78 -4.09
CA ILE A 43 2.45 3.70 -5.16
C ILE A 43 2.55 4.88 -6.10
N GLU A 44 2.36 4.61 -7.38
CA GLU A 44 2.22 5.63 -8.42
C GLU A 44 0.74 5.78 -8.73
N LEU A 45 0.28 7.02 -8.78
CA LEU A 45 -1.12 7.34 -9.00
C LEU A 45 -1.27 8.17 -10.27
N ASN A 46 -2.31 7.89 -11.06
CA ASN A 46 -2.66 8.74 -12.20
C ASN A 46 -3.96 9.51 -11.93
N GLY A 47 -4.37 9.58 -10.68
CA GLY A 47 -5.55 10.31 -10.25
C GLY A 47 -5.48 10.49 -8.74
N GLU A 48 -6.44 11.19 -8.17
CA GLU A 48 -6.46 11.39 -6.73
C GLU A 48 -7.13 10.24 -6.00
N LEU A 49 -6.45 9.74 -4.97
CA LEU A 49 -7.03 8.81 -4.01
C LEU A 49 -6.79 9.37 -2.62
N PRO A 50 -7.84 9.49 -1.80
CA PRO A 50 -7.65 9.92 -0.41
C PRO A 50 -6.78 8.93 0.35
N ASP A 51 -5.96 9.44 1.25
CA ASP A 51 -5.11 8.59 2.07
C ASP A 51 -5.94 7.60 2.89
N GLU A 52 -7.10 8.02 3.35
CA GLU A 52 -7.99 7.14 4.11
C GLU A 52 -8.45 5.93 3.33
N THR A 53 -8.68 6.10 2.03
CA THR A 53 -9.08 4.99 1.16
C THR A 53 -7.97 3.96 1.06
N LEU A 54 -6.74 4.43 0.86
CA LEU A 54 -5.57 3.55 0.79
C LEU A 54 -5.32 2.86 2.13
N LYS A 55 -5.40 3.61 3.21
CA LYS A 55 -5.22 3.08 4.56
C LYS A 55 -6.22 1.98 4.86
N LYS A 56 -7.48 2.24 4.59
CA LYS A 56 -8.55 1.27 4.86
C LYS A 56 -8.35 -0.01 4.05
N ALA A 57 -7.97 0.11 2.78
CA ALA A 57 -7.75 -1.04 1.93
C ALA A 57 -6.65 -1.95 2.49
N VAL A 58 -5.57 -1.37 2.97
CA VAL A 58 -4.47 -2.12 3.55
C VAL A 58 -4.87 -2.70 4.91
N GLU A 59 -5.56 -1.93 5.73
CA GLU A 59 -5.97 -2.38 7.06
C GLU A 59 -7.00 -3.49 7.00
N ASP A 60 -7.78 -3.57 5.92
CA ASP A 60 -8.71 -4.68 5.71
C ASP A 60 -7.98 -6.01 5.52
N LYS A 61 -6.69 -5.97 5.24
CA LYS A 61 -5.85 -7.17 5.11
C LYS A 61 -5.09 -7.48 6.40
N ASP A 62 -5.52 -6.91 7.52
CA ASP A 62 -4.92 -7.12 8.84
C ASP A 62 -3.52 -6.53 9.01
N TYR A 63 -3.19 -5.53 8.23
CA TYR A 63 -1.97 -4.76 8.40
C TYR A 63 -2.30 -3.40 8.98
N LYS A 64 -1.29 -2.74 9.54
CA LYS A 64 -1.46 -1.43 10.13
C LYS A 64 -0.68 -0.41 9.33
N VAL A 65 -1.35 0.65 8.89
CA VAL A 65 -0.70 1.75 8.19
C VAL A 65 -0.25 2.78 9.23
N LEU A 66 1.05 3.01 9.29
CA LEU A 66 1.64 3.92 10.27
C LEU A 66 1.64 5.36 9.76
N SER A 67 1.92 5.54 8.48
CA SER A 67 1.92 6.86 7.87
C SER A 67 1.79 6.75 6.36
N ILE A 68 1.34 7.84 5.74
CA ILE A 68 1.28 7.98 4.28
C ILE A 68 1.88 9.33 3.95
N GLN A 69 2.83 9.34 3.04
CA GLN A 69 3.52 10.57 2.63
C GLN A 69 3.48 10.77 1.12
#